data_f9d42fcf3d4f96b7e3d2a985ee54164f
#
_entry.id   f9d42fcf3d4f96b7e3d2a985ee54164f
#
_cell.length_a   1.000
_cell.length_b   1.000
_cell.length_c   1.000
_cell.angle_alpha   90.00
_cell.angle_beta   90.00
_cell.angle_gamma   90.00
#
_symmetry.space_group_name_H-M   'P 1'
#
loop_
_entity.id
_entity.type
_entity.pdbx_description
1 polymer ?
#
loop_
_entity_poly.entity_id
_entity_poly.type
_entity_poly.pdbx_seq_one_letter_code
_entity_poly.pdbx_strand_id
1 'polypeptide(L)'
;MTTVDQYLSAADHAMQQGQPPLALQLLMAALAAFPEHPDILSRLAIDAYRRGAMREAIAYFERALAVDESPGNRCNLAMALCDVDRYASALQTIQALSERQCEDPLIQFTAARAWRGTGNPERALRAISRAIDAAPEDADFRLLRAQISVDQDHWDSALTDIAAVPVLRLSPFQHYRLCGLLMQTGQFTRAMPEYRALVARAPAYAEAWLGLAAACERANDLDGMQDALTRVQVLPLNSAQHAGVNQMQGKLASRRNDNTSACRFLGAAYEADVSDPLWKSQVGFDYGQCLDKVGRYAEAWQVFNTAHATRNRIKTDAAGDHQALDFFALLRVPVSGHWPALAAPADHRPDPVFVVGFPRSGTTLLEQILDARDGLVSFDEQPYLPKTLLALQNDGIVYPSELAALDAQKREQLRNYYFKQTEALVPDRDGRRLVDKNPLNWARVPLIRALFPQAKIILALRHPCDVILSCYMQNLRSTVLG
;
A
#
# COMPACT_ATOMS: atom_id res chain seq x y z
N MET A 1 -10.48 -43.89 -25.75
CA MET A 1 -10.13 -43.99 -24.33
C MET A 1 -11.34 -44.49 -23.60
N THR A 2 -11.16 -45.51 -22.74
CA THR A 2 -12.28 -46.17 -22.05
C THR A 2 -12.29 -45.92 -20.53
N THR A 3 -11.22 -45.40 -19.99
CA THR A 3 -11.12 -45.11 -18.55
C THR A 3 -10.73 -43.66 -18.28
N VAL A 4 -11.08 -43.13 -17.09
CA VAL A 4 -10.71 -41.77 -16.63
C VAL A 4 -9.21 -41.59 -16.64
N ASP A 5 -8.44 -42.56 -16.14
CA ASP A 5 -6.97 -42.49 -16.06
C ASP A 5 -6.32 -42.33 -17.44
N GLN A 6 -6.87 -42.96 -18.47
CA GLN A 6 -6.37 -42.80 -19.85
C GLN A 6 -6.56 -41.36 -20.37
N TYR A 7 -7.71 -40.74 -20.09
CA TYR A 7 -7.95 -39.35 -20.48
C TYR A 7 -7.06 -38.37 -19.68
N LEU A 8 -6.93 -38.55 -18.38
CA LEU A 8 -6.12 -37.70 -17.53
C LEU A 8 -4.64 -37.80 -17.87
N SER A 9 -4.10 -39.03 -18.05
CA SER A 9 -2.72 -39.23 -18.49
C SER A 9 -2.42 -38.63 -19.85
N ALA A 10 -3.36 -38.75 -20.81
CA ALA A 10 -3.21 -38.14 -22.13
C ALA A 10 -3.25 -36.63 -22.10
N ALA A 11 -4.11 -36.03 -21.26
CA ALA A 11 -4.16 -34.59 -21.06
C ALA A 11 -2.89 -34.06 -20.40
N ASP A 12 -2.36 -34.76 -19.37
CA ASP A 12 -1.08 -34.43 -18.74
C ASP A 12 0.09 -34.47 -19.72
N HIS A 13 0.13 -35.49 -20.56
CA HIS A 13 1.16 -35.62 -21.58
C HIS A 13 1.08 -34.46 -22.60
N ALA A 14 -0.12 -34.12 -23.06
CA ALA A 14 -0.32 -32.96 -23.92
C ALA A 14 0.14 -31.63 -23.27
N MET A 15 -0.12 -31.44 -21.97
CA MET A 15 0.37 -30.29 -21.23
C MET A 15 1.89 -30.24 -21.17
N GLN A 16 2.54 -31.39 -20.89
CA GLN A 16 4.01 -31.50 -20.84
C GLN A 16 4.66 -31.20 -22.20
N GLN A 17 3.97 -31.55 -23.30
CA GLN A 17 4.42 -31.23 -24.65
C GLN A 17 4.12 -29.78 -25.10
N GLY A 18 3.59 -28.95 -24.26
CA GLY A 18 3.24 -27.56 -24.59
C GLY A 18 2.04 -27.44 -25.55
N GLN A 19 1.10 -28.38 -25.46
CA GLN A 19 -0.12 -28.43 -26.28
C GLN A 19 -1.40 -28.21 -25.43
N PRO A 20 -1.59 -27.06 -24.81
CA PRO A 20 -2.75 -26.79 -23.95
C PRO A 20 -4.11 -26.98 -24.65
N PRO A 21 -4.29 -26.60 -25.95
CA PRO A 21 -5.56 -26.80 -26.61
C PRO A 21 -5.93 -28.29 -26.75
N LEU A 22 -4.95 -29.18 -26.99
CA LEU A 22 -5.18 -30.62 -27.06
C LEU A 22 -5.55 -31.18 -25.68
N ALA A 23 -4.86 -30.71 -24.61
CA ALA A 23 -5.18 -31.10 -23.25
C ALA A 23 -6.63 -30.75 -22.90
N LEU A 24 -7.06 -29.53 -23.21
CA LEU A 24 -8.45 -29.09 -23.01
C LEU A 24 -9.45 -29.97 -23.79
N GLN A 25 -9.19 -30.28 -25.05
CA GLN A 25 -10.05 -31.20 -25.83
C GLN A 25 -10.19 -32.58 -25.20
N LEU A 26 -9.09 -33.14 -24.69
CA LEU A 26 -9.09 -34.42 -24.00
C LEU A 26 -9.88 -34.38 -22.68
N LEU A 27 -9.73 -33.28 -21.89
CA LEU A 27 -10.50 -33.09 -20.66
C LEU A 27 -11.99 -32.87 -20.93
N MET A 28 -12.35 -32.17 -22.00
CA MET A 28 -13.77 -32.02 -22.42
C MET A 28 -14.38 -33.35 -22.90
N ALA A 29 -13.62 -34.17 -23.63
CA ALA A 29 -14.04 -35.52 -24.02
C ALA A 29 -14.19 -36.42 -22.78
N ALA A 30 -13.30 -36.30 -21.78
CA ALA A 30 -13.41 -36.98 -20.52
C ALA A 30 -14.67 -36.55 -19.75
N LEU A 31 -14.97 -35.26 -19.69
CA LEU A 31 -16.18 -34.72 -19.05
C LEU A 31 -17.47 -35.25 -19.71
N ALA A 32 -17.48 -35.38 -21.03
CA ALA A 32 -18.63 -35.95 -21.75
C ALA A 32 -18.85 -37.44 -21.40
N ALA A 33 -17.79 -38.20 -21.14
CA ALA A 33 -17.85 -39.61 -20.77
C ALA A 33 -18.12 -39.80 -19.24
N PHE A 34 -17.61 -38.89 -18.44
CA PHE A 34 -17.63 -38.95 -16.95
C PHE A 34 -18.02 -37.58 -16.35
N PRO A 35 -19.29 -37.14 -16.43
CA PRO A 35 -19.69 -35.75 -16.14
C PRO A 35 -19.45 -35.26 -14.71
N GLU A 36 -19.40 -36.20 -13.74
CA GLU A 36 -19.28 -35.87 -12.31
C GLU A 36 -17.97 -36.37 -11.70
N HIS A 37 -16.94 -36.64 -12.51
CA HIS A 37 -15.68 -37.10 -11.96
C HIS A 37 -14.88 -35.92 -11.39
N PRO A 38 -14.51 -35.91 -10.06
CA PRO A 38 -13.92 -34.75 -9.39
C PRO A 38 -12.58 -34.33 -10.00
N ASP A 39 -11.70 -35.29 -10.37
CA ASP A 39 -10.39 -34.95 -10.94
C ASP A 39 -10.51 -34.30 -12.32
N ILE A 40 -11.46 -34.71 -13.14
CA ILE A 40 -11.72 -34.08 -14.44
C ILE A 40 -12.21 -32.65 -14.23
N LEU A 41 -13.17 -32.46 -13.34
CA LEU A 41 -13.72 -31.15 -12.99
C LEU A 41 -12.63 -30.23 -12.42
N SER A 42 -11.79 -30.73 -11.51
CA SER A 42 -10.70 -29.95 -10.93
C SER A 42 -9.65 -29.54 -11.97
N ARG A 43 -9.29 -30.43 -12.92
CA ARG A 43 -8.34 -30.09 -13.99
C ARG A 43 -8.92 -29.09 -14.98
N LEU A 44 -10.19 -29.20 -15.33
CA LEU A 44 -10.88 -28.20 -16.15
C LEU A 44 -10.96 -26.85 -15.43
N ALA A 45 -11.20 -26.86 -14.12
CA ALA A 45 -11.20 -25.64 -13.32
C ALA A 45 -9.81 -24.98 -13.31
N ILE A 46 -8.74 -25.76 -13.14
CA ILE A 46 -7.36 -25.25 -13.19
C ILE A 46 -7.01 -24.72 -14.59
N ASP A 47 -7.44 -25.39 -15.65
CA ASP A 47 -7.24 -24.90 -17.01
C ASP A 47 -7.99 -23.58 -17.25
N ALA A 48 -9.26 -23.50 -16.88
CA ALA A 48 -10.06 -22.28 -16.98
C ALA A 48 -9.43 -21.13 -16.14
N TYR A 49 -8.95 -21.44 -14.95
CA TYR A 49 -8.22 -20.48 -14.08
C TYR A 49 -6.97 -19.93 -14.78
N ARG A 50 -6.14 -20.80 -15.37
CA ARG A 50 -4.93 -20.39 -16.11
C ARG A 50 -5.24 -19.53 -17.34
N ARG A 51 -6.37 -19.77 -17.99
CA ARG A 51 -6.86 -18.96 -19.12
C ARG A 51 -7.50 -17.63 -18.69
N GLY A 52 -7.63 -17.37 -17.39
CA GLY A 52 -8.32 -16.19 -16.84
C GLY A 52 -9.85 -16.28 -16.92
N ALA A 53 -10.42 -17.43 -17.28
CA ALA A 53 -11.87 -17.66 -17.35
C ALA A 53 -12.44 -17.95 -15.95
N MET A 54 -12.37 -16.97 -15.05
CA MET A 54 -12.63 -17.14 -13.60
C MET A 54 -14.05 -17.65 -13.31
N ARG A 55 -15.06 -17.21 -14.05
CA ARG A 55 -16.44 -17.71 -13.86
C ARG A 55 -16.54 -19.19 -14.16
N GLU A 56 -15.90 -19.64 -15.23
CA GLU A 56 -15.85 -21.04 -15.63
C GLU A 56 -15.06 -21.88 -14.60
N ALA A 57 -13.90 -21.37 -14.16
CA ALA A 57 -13.08 -22.00 -13.14
C ALA A 57 -13.86 -22.23 -11.83
N ILE A 58 -14.52 -21.20 -11.32
CA ILE A 58 -15.35 -21.31 -10.11
C ILE A 58 -16.47 -22.33 -10.28
N ALA A 59 -17.19 -22.31 -11.42
CA ALA A 59 -18.26 -23.26 -11.67
C ALA A 59 -17.77 -24.71 -11.69
N TYR A 60 -16.62 -24.99 -12.27
CA TYR A 60 -16.01 -26.33 -12.24
C TYR A 60 -15.51 -26.72 -10.84
N PHE A 61 -14.90 -25.78 -10.08
CA PHE A 61 -14.50 -26.05 -8.70
C PHE A 61 -15.71 -26.31 -7.79
N GLU A 62 -16.81 -25.57 -7.93
CA GLU A 62 -18.06 -25.80 -7.19
C GLU A 62 -18.64 -27.20 -7.49
N ARG A 63 -18.63 -27.62 -8.77
CA ARG A 63 -19.05 -28.97 -9.15
C ARG A 63 -18.11 -30.04 -8.61
N ALA A 64 -16.79 -29.84 -8.68
CA ALA A 64 -15.82 -30.77 -8.13
C ALA A 64 -16.02 -30.94 -6.62
N LEU A 65 -16.23 -29.84 -5.91
CA LEU A 65 -16.48 -29.83 -4.47
C LEU A 65 -17.79 -30.54 -4.09
N ALA A 66 -18.84 -30.43 -4.92
CA ALA A 66 -20.11 -31.13 -4.66
C ALA A 66 -19.97 -32.66 -4.71
N VAL A 67 -18.97 -33.19 -5.40
CA VAL A 67 -18.71 -34.63 -5.51
C VAL A 67 -17.62 -35.06 -4.54
N ASP A 68 -16.57 -34.28 -4.36
CA ASP A 68 -15.43 -34.58 -3.49
C ASP A 68 -15.12 -33.38 -2.60
N GLU A 69 -15.52 -33.45 -1.35
CA GLU A 69 -15.28 -32.42 -0.33
C GLU A 69 -13.85 -32.38 0.23
N SER A 70 -12.87 -32.84 -0.56
CA SER A 70 -11.47 -32.83 -0.15
C SER A 70 -10.94 -31.43 0.20
N PRO A 71 -9.98 -31.32 1.12
CA PRO A 71 -9.35 -30.04 1.48
C PRO A 71 -8.77 -29.30 0.27
N GLY A 72 -8.21 -30.04 -0.69
CA GLY A 72 -7.65 -29.50 -1.93
C GLY A 72 -8.70 -28.79 -2.79
N ASN A 73 -9.87 -29.42 -3.01
CA ASN A 73 -10.95 -28.80 -3.78
C ASN A 73 -11.51 -27.56 -3.08
N ARG A 74 -11.64 -27.60 -1.74
CA ARG A 74 -12.03 -26.43 -0.95
C ARG A 74 -11.03 -25.28 -1.06
N CYS A 75 -9.74 -25.57 -0.96
CA CYS A 75 -8.68 -24.59 -1.07
C CYS A 75 -8.66 -23.95 -2.47
N ASN A 76 -8.73 -24.76 -3.53
CA ASN A 76 -8.74 -24.27 -4.90
C ASN A 76 -9.95 -23.36 -5.19
N LEU A 77 -11.14 -23.75 -4.74
CA LEU A 77 -12.32 -22.90 -4.85
C LEU A 77 -12.15 -21.60 -4.09
N ALA A 78 -11.67 -21.66 -2.85
CA ALA A 78 -11.47 -20.48 -2.03
C ALA A 78 -10.42 -19.53 -2.63
N MET A 79 -9.35 -20.06 -3.22
CA MET A 79 -8.36 -19.26 -3.95
C MET A 79 -9.00 -18.53 -5.13
N ALA A 80 -9.76 -19.24 -5.97
CA ALA A 80 -10.44 -18.65 -7.13
C ALA A 80 -11.48 -17.59 -6.71
N LEU A 81 -12.17 -17.82 -5.58
CA LEU A 81 -13.10 -16.84 -5.00
C LEU A 81 -12.36 -15.58 -4.49
N CYS A 82 -11.18 -15.73 -3.90
CA CYS A 82 -10.34 -14.58 -3.50
C CYS A 82 -9.90 -13.74 -4.71
N ASP A 83 -9.64 -14.37 -5.86
CA ASP A 83 -9.18 -13.66 -7.05
C ASP A 83 -10.29 -12.85 -7.76
N VAL A 84 -11.55 -13.10 -7.39
CA VAL A 84 -12.72 -12.32 -7.84
C VAL A 84 -13.37 -11.53 -6.70
N ASP A 85 -12.61 -11.24 -5.66
CA ASP A 85 -13.02 -10.45 -4.49
C ASP A 85 -14.21 -11.01 -3.69
N ARG A 86 -14.55 -12.29 -3.89
CA ARG A 86 -15.60 -12.98 -3.13
C ARG A 86 -15.08 -13.55 -1.81
N TYR A 87 -14.45 -12.71 -1.00
CA TYR A 87 -13.72 -13.09 0.22
C TYR A 87 -14.59 -13.77 1.27
N ALA A 88 -15.82 -13.29 1.48
CA ALA A 88 -16.76 -13.91 2.43
C ALA A 88 -17.11 -15.36 2.02
N SER A 89 -17.33 -15.61 0.73
CA SER A 89 -17.57 -16.96 0.21
C SER A 89 -16.32 -17.85 0.34
N ALA A 90 -15.14 -17.30 0.12
CA ALA A 90 -13.89 -18.03 0.32
C ALA A 90 -13.71 -18.47 1.78
N LEU A 91 -13.98 -17.60 2.75
CA LEU A 91 -13.95 -17.94 4.18
C LEU A 91 -14.96 -19.03 4.52
N GLN A 92 -16.17 -18.92 4.02
CA GLN A 92 -17.23 -19.94 4.25
C GLN A 92 -16.80 -21.31 3.69
N THR A 93 -16.16 -21.35 2.54
CA THR A 93 -15.62 -22.58 1.94
C THR A 93 -14.54 -23.23 2.82
N ILE A 94 -13.66 -22.42 3.43
CA ILE A 94 -12.57 -22.91 4.29
C ILE A 94 -13.07 -23.29 5.69
N GLN A 95 -14.04 -22.58 6.25
CA GLN A 95 -14.57 -22.84 7.60
C GLN A 95 -15.14 -24.26 7.78
N ALA A 96 -15.50 -24.93 6.70
CA ALA A 96 -15.95 -26.32 6.74
C ALA A 96 -14.83 -27.36 6.95
N LEU A 97 -13.54 -26.93 6.98
CA LEU A 97 -12.39 -27.79 7.22
C LEU A 97 -12.20 -28.06 8.72
N SER A 98 -11.74 -29.26 9.06
CA SER A 98 -11.34 -29.61 10.42
C SER A 98 -10.10 -28.83 10.86
N GLU A 99 -9.88 -28.70 12.18
CA GLU A 99 -8.70 -28.00 12.73
C GLU A 99 -7.38 -28.52 12.13
N ARG A 100 -7.22 -29.86 12.03
CA ARG A 100 -6.03 -30.48 11.45
C ARG A 100 -5.83 -30.16 9.97
N GLN A 101 -6.90 -30.06 9.21
CA GLN A 101 -6.83 -29.70 7.78
C GLN A 101 -6.48 -28.22 7.61
N CYS A 102 -6.85 -27.38 8.58
CA CYS A 102 -6.47 -25.97 8.61
C CYS A 102 -4.97 -25.72 8.90
N GLU A 103 -4.19 -26.74 9.27
CA GLU A 103 -2.73 -26.59 9.45
C GLU A 103 -1.96 -26.52 8.12
N ASP A 104 -2.58 -26.89 7.00
CA ASP A 104 -1.96 -26.78 5.67
C ASP A 104 -1.58 -25.32 5.36
N PRO A 105 -0.30 -25.04 5.02
CA PRO A 105 0.17 -23.68 4.78
C PRO A 105 -0.58 -22.95 3.67
N LEU A 106 -1.00 -23.66 2.62
CA LEU A 106 -1.74 -23.07 1.50
C LEU A 106 -3.16 -22.68 1.92
N ILE A 107 -3.80 -23.47 2.78
CA ILE A 107 -5.10 -23.15 3.36
C ILE A 107 -4.98 -21.92 4.26
N GLN A 108 -3.93 -21.84 5.11
CA GLN A 108 -3.67 -20.67 5.93
C GLN A 108 -3.38 -19.41 5.10
N PHE A 109 -2.62 -19.53 4.03
CA PHE A 109 -2.37 -18.44 3.08
C PHE A 109 -3.68 -17.95 2.43
N THR A 110 -4.53 -18.89 1.98
CA THR A 110 -5.83 -18.57 1.36
C THR A 110 -6.77 -17.91 2.37
N ALA A 111 -6.80 -18.41 3.62
CA ALA A 111 -7.54 -17.80 4.71
C ALA A 111 -7.04 -16.38 5.02
N ALA A 112 -5.72 -16.16 5.02
CA ALA A 112 -5.13 -14.83 5.23
C ALA A 112 -5.55 -13.84 4.15
N ARG A 113 -5.55 -14.25 2.87
CA ARG A 113 -6.05 -13.44 1.75
C ARG A 113 -7.51 -13.05 1.96
N ALA A 114 -8.34 -14.02 2.30
CA ALA A 114 -9.76 -13.80 2.52
C ALA A 114 -10.05 -12.93 3.75
N TRP A 115 -9.34 -13.13 4.88
CA TRP A 115 -9.45 -12.27 6.06
C TRP A 115 -9.00 -10.84 5.79
N ARG A 116 -7.91 -10.64 5.02
CA ARG A 116 -7.48 -9.32 4.57
C ARG A 116 -8.58 -8.64 3.75
N GLY A 117 -9.17 -9.36 2.78
CA GLY A 117 -10.22 -8.84 1.91
C GLY A 117 -11.54 -8.53 2.63
N THR A 118 -11.81 -9.17 3.78
CA THR A 118 -12.97 -8.85 4.65
C THR A 118 -12.66 -7.82 5.74
N GLY A 119 -11.50 -7.14 5.71
CA GLY A 119 -11.15 -6.12 6.68
C GLY A 119 -10.79 -6.65 8.08
N ASN A 120 -10.31 -7.89 8.19
CA ASN A 120 -9.89 -8.51 9.45
C ASN A 120 -8.38 -8.76 9.51
N PRO A 121 -7.55 -7.70 9.60
CA PRO A 121 -6.09 -7.81 9.50
C PRO A 121 -5.47 -8.67 10.59
N GLU A 122 -6.00 -8.65 11.81
CA GLU A 122 -5.47 -9.47 12.90
C GLU A 122 -5.62 -10.97 12.63
N ARG A 123 -6.77 -11.41 12.08
CA ARG A 123 -6.98 -12.80 11.68
C ARG A 123 -6.10 -13.15 10.49
N ALA A 124 -5.97 -12.23 9.54
CA ALA A 124 -5.09 -12.39 8.39
C ALA A 124 -3.61 -12.57 8.82
N LEU A 125 -3.11 -11.74 9.74
CA LEU A 125 -1.75 -11.85 10.27
C LEU A 125 -1.52 -13.17 11.02
N ARG A 126 -2.48 -13.63 11.82
CA ARG A 126 -2.36 -14.93 12.49
C ARG A 126 -2.29 -16.09 11.51
N ALA A 127 -3.17 -16.09 10.50
CA ALA A 127 -3.18 -17.16 9.49
C ALA A 127 -1.89 -17.16 8.68
N ILE A 128 -1.43 -16.02 8.15
CA ILE A 128 -0.21 -15.96 7.34
C ILE A 128 1.05 -16.28 8.15
N SER A 129 1.09 -15.94 9.44
CA SER A 129 2.23 -16.31 10.29
C SER A 129 2.34 -17.83 10.46
N ARG A 130 1.22 -18.53 10.63
CA ARG A 130 1.22 -20.02 10.64
C ARG A 130 1.70 -20.62 9.32
N ALA A 131 1.32 -20.02 8.18
CA ALA A 131 1.81 -20.46 6.88
C ALA A 131 3.33 -20.27 6.77
N ILE A 132 3.87 -19.15 7.22
CA ILE A 132 5.32 -18.86 7.22
C ILE A 132 6.06 -19.79 8.18
N ASP A 133 5.51 -20.09 9.38
CA ASP A 133 6.13 -21.01 10.33
C ASP A 133 6.29 -22.42 9.73
N ALA A 134 5.31 -22.86 8.91
CA ALA A 134 5.34 -24.15 8.24
C ALA A 134 6.23 -24.15 6.96
N ALA A 135 6.33 -23.02 6.25
CA ALA A 135 7.12 -22.88 5.03
C ALA A 135 7.85 -21.50 5.01
N PRO A 136 8.94 -21.33 5.77
CA PRO A 136 9.62 -20.05 5.95
C PRO A 136 10.22 -19.44 4.68
N GLU A 137 10.53 -20.26 3.69
CA GLU A 137 11.16 -19.87 2.43
C GLU A 137 10.15 -19.48 1.33
N ASP A 138 8.84 -19.63 1.60
CA ASP A 138 7.83 -19.30 0.62
C ASP A 138 7.70 -17.79 0.48
N ALA A 139 8.01 -17.29 -0.72
CA ALA A 139 8.01 -15.87 -1.03
C ALA A 139 6.59 -15.26 -1.01
N ASP A 140 5.57 -16.00 -1.47
CA ASP A 140 4.19 -15.50 -1.51
C ASP A 140 3.64 -15.26 -0.11
N PHE A 141 4.01 -16.09 0.86
CA PHE A 141 3.59 -15.93 2.24
C PHE A 141 4.19 -14.68 2.86
N ARG A 142 5.50 -14.45 2.68
CA ARG A 142 6.16 -13.24 3.17
C ARG A 142 5.65 -11.97 2.49
N LEU A 143 5.47 -12.01 1.16
CA LEU A 143 4.91 -10.90 0.40
C LEU A 143 3.47 -10.57 0.83
N LEU A 144 2.67 -11.57 1.20
CA LEU A 144 1.32 -11.33 1.70
C LEU A 144 1.37 -10.71 3.11
N ARG A 145 2.22 -11.21 4.01
CA ARG A 145 2.33 -10.63 5.37
C ARG A 145 2.87 -9.20 5.32
N ALA A 146 3.86 -8.94 4.47
CA ALA A 146 4.34 -7.58 4.21
C ALA A 146 3.20 -6.67 3.72
N GLN A 147 2.38 -7.14 2.78
CA GLN A 147 1.25 -6.36 2.29
C GLN A 147 0.21 -6.08 3.38
N ILE A 148 -0.15 -7.08 4.21
CA ILE A 148 -1.07 -6.87 5.33
C ILE A 148 -0.50 -5.86 6.33
N SER A 149 0.81 -5.91 6.59
CA SER A 149 1.50 -4.96 7.47
C SER A 149 1.50 -3.54 6.87
N VAL A 150 1.69 -3.39 5.56
CA VAL A 150 1.57 -2.10 4.85
C VAL A 150 0.16 -1.53 4.96
N ASP A 151 -0.87 -2.36 4.78
CA ASP A 151 -2.28 -1.95 4.88
C ASP A 151 -2.63 -1.43 6.29
N GLN A 152 -1.86 -1.83 7.31
CA GLN A 152 -2.00 -1.41 8.72
C GLN A 152 -0.98 -0.35 9.16
N ASP A 153 -0.25 0.25 8.24
CA ASP A 153 0.84 1.21 8.52
C ASP A 153 1.97 0.65 9.42
N HIS A 154 2.12 -0.68 9.49
CA HIS A 154 3.18 -1.36 10.24
C HIS A 154 4.45 -1.51 9.38
N TRP A 155 5.06 -0.37 9.02
CA TRP A 155 6.17 -0.29 8.07
C TRP A 155 7.38 -1.14 8.44
N ASP A 156 7.78 -1.17 9.72
CA ASP A 156 8.96 -1.90 10.18
C ASP A 156 8.77 -3.42 10.02
N SER A 157 7.57 -3.92 10.30
CA SER A 157 7.21 -5.33 10.09
C SER A 157 7.20 -5.69 8.61
N ALA A 158 6.64 -4.82 7.76
CA ALA A 158 6.64 -5.01 6.32
C ALA A 158 8.06 -5.06 5.75
N LEU A 159 8.95 -4.15 6.17
CA LEU A 159 10.35 -4.10 5.73
C LEU A 159 11.14 -5.33 6.18
N THR A 160 10.83 -5.89 7.35
CA THR A 160 11.43 -7.14 7.83
C THR A 160 11.09 -8.31 6.92
N ASP A 161 9.81 -8.48 6.54
CA ASP A 161 9.40 -9.52 5.62
C ASP A 161 9.97 -9.31 4.21
N ILE A 162 9.96 -8.08 3.70
CA ILE A 162 10.56 -7.72 2.41
C ILE A 162 12.06 -8.09 2.37
N ALA A 163 12.80 -7.84 3.46
CA ALA A 163 14.22 -8.16 3.54
C ALA A 163 14.49 -9.67 3.55
N ALA A 164 13.54 -10.46 4.04
CA ALA A 164 13.66 -11.91 4.12
C ALA A 164 13.23 -12.66 2.85
N VAL A 165 12.71 -11.95 1.82
CA VAL A 165 12.30 -12.59 0.55
C VAL A 165 13.52 -12.99 -0.28
N PRO A 166 13.63 -14.27 -0.75
CA PRO A 166 14.74 -14.74 -1.57
C PRO A 166 14.64 -14.26 -3.02
N VAL A 167 15.10 -13.04 -3.30
CA VAL A 167 14.92 -12.32 -4.59
C VAL A 167 15.34 -13.14 -5.81
N LEU A 168 16.44 -13.91 -5.72
CA LEU A 168 16.97 -14.68 -6.85
C LEU A 168 16.06 -15.82 -7.34
N ARG A 169 15.10 -16.25 -6.52
CA ARG A 169 14.19 -17.37 -6.82
C ARG A 169 12.79 -16.91 -7.21
N LEU A 170 12.54 -15.58 -7.22
CA LEU A 170 11.22 -15.06 -7.50
C LEU A 170 10.81 -15.28 -8.96
N SER A 171 9.56 -15.67 -9.18
CA SER A 171 8.92 -15.52 -10.50
C SER A 171 8.82 -14.02 -10.86
N PRO A 172 8.67 -13.66 -12.14
CA PRO A 172 8.48 -12.26 -12.54
C PRO A 172 7.32 -11.57 -11.80
N PHE A 173 6.23 -12.28 -11.56
CA PHE A 173 5.07 -11.75 -10.84
C PHE A 173 5.37 -11.49 -9.36
N GLN A 174 6.03 -12.41 -8.66
CA GLN A 174 6.45 -12.22 -7.26
C GLN A 174 7.46 -11.07 -7.14
N HIS A 175 8.40 -10.96 -8.08
CA HIS A 175 9.37 -9.87 -8.11
C HIS A 175 8.68 -8.51 -8.33
N TYR A 176 7.68 -8.45 -9.21
CA TYR A 176 6.86 -7.27 -9.40
C TYR A 176 6.11 -6.87 -8.10
N ARG A 177 5.53 -7.84 -7.39
CA ARG A 177 4.89 -7.59 -6.08
C ARG A 177 5.87 -7.04 -5.05
N LEU A 178 7.08 -7.62 -4.97
CA LEU A 178 8.16 -7.11 -4.12
C LEU A 178 8.49 -5.65 -4.43
N CYS A 179 8.67 -5.32 -5.72
CA CYS A 179 8.92 -3.95 -6.16
C CYS A 179 7.78 -3.00 -5.75
N GLY A 180 6.52 -3.45 -5.88
CA GLY A 180 5.34 -2.71 -5.46
C GLY A 180 5.34 -2.40 -3.95
N LEU A 181 5.71 -3.38 -3.12
CA LEU A 181 5.85 -3.20 -1.68
C LEU A 181 6.97 -2.22 -1.31
N LEU A 182 8.11 -2.28 -2.00
CA LEU A 182 9.19 -1.30 -1.84
C LEU A 182 8.72 0.12 -2.20
N MET A 183 7.91 0.27 -3.25
CA MET A 183 7.31 1.56 -3.61
C MET A 183 6.34 2.06 -2.54
N GLN A 184 5.47 1.20 -2.03
CA GLN A 184 4.49 1.54 -1.00
C GLN A 184 5.15 1.93 0.33
N THR A 185 6.28 1.29 0.68
CA THR A 185 7.06 1.58 1.89
C THR A 185 8.04 2.75 1.72
N GLY A 186 8.00 3.48 0.60
CA GLY A 186 8.87 4.62 0.33
C GLY A 186 10.33 4.26 0.01
N GLN A 187 10.64 2.98 -0.21
CA GLN A 187 11.99 2.49 -0.50
C GLN A 187 12.35 2.63 -1.99
N PHE A 188 12.15 3.83 -2.56
CA PHE A 188 12.29 4.08 -4.00
C PHE A 188 13.68 3.75 -4.54
N THR A 189 14.73 4.07 -3.76
CA THR A 189 16.12 3.79 -4.11
C THR A 189 16.43 2.29 -4.19
N ARG A 190 15.70 1.45 -3.43
CA ARG A 190 15.77 -0.01 -3.50
C ARG A 190 14.86 -0.58 -4.58
N ALA A 191 13.71 0.04 -4.85
CA ALA A 191 12.77 -0.42 -5.86
C ALA A 191 13.33 -0.30 -7.29
N MET A 192 14.04 0.77 -7.61
CA MET A 192 14.59 1.01 -8.95
C MET A 192 15.50 -0.12 -9.46
N PRO A 193 16.57 -0.54 -8.75
CA PRO A 193 17.41 -1.65 -9.21
C PRO A 193 16.63 -2.97 -9.32
N GLU A 194 15.66 -3.23 -8.44
CA GLU A 194 14.82 -4.43 -8.53
C GLU A 194 13.93 -4.40 -9.77
N TYR A 195 13.30 -3.27 -10.09
CA TYR A 195 12.56 -3.13 -11.35
C TYR A 195 13.48 -3.28 -12.58
N ARG A 196 14.70 -2.70 -12.57
CA ARG A 196 15.67 -2.87 -13.65
C ARG A 196 16.06 -4.34 -13.84
N ALA A 197 16.29 -5.07 -12.75
CA ALA A 197 16.56 -6.50 -12.80
C ALA A 197 15.36 -7.30 -13.34
N LEU A 198 14.14 -6.94 -12.94
CA LEU A 198 12.92 -7.56 -13.42
C LEU A 198 12.71 -7.36 -14.91
N VAL A 199 12.82 -6.14 -15.44
CA VAL A 199 12.62 -5.86 -16.87
C VAL A 199 13.74 -6.46 -17.75
N ALA A 200 14.95 -6.60 -17.21
CA ALA A 200 16.04 -7.30 -17.90
C ALA A 200 15.74 -8.81 -18.06
N ARG A 201 15.11 -9.43 -17.06
CA ARG A 201 14.75 -10.84 -17.04
C ARG A 201 13.42 -11.14 -17.78
N ALA A 202 12.49 -10.19 -17.74
CA ALA A 202 11.16 -10.30 -18.34
C ALA A 202 10.84 -9.04 -19.18
N PRO A 203 11.49 -8.82 -20.33
CA PRO A 203 11.36 -7.58 -21.10
C PRO A 203 9.98 -7.36 -21.72
N ALA A 204 9.17 -8.40 -21.85
CA ALA A 204 7.79 -8.31 -22.32
C ALA A 204 6.77 -7.97 -21.23
N TYR A 205 7.19 -7.83 -19.97
CA TYR A 205 6.31 -7.56 -18.84
C TYR A 205 6.02 -6.06 -18.74
N ALA A 206 4.95 -5.59 -19.36
CA ALA A 206 4.61 -4.17 -19.48
C ALA A 206 4.44 -3.47 -18.13
N GLU A 207 3.79 -4.12 -17.15
CA GLU A 207 3.59 -3.56 -15.82
C GLU A 207 4.90 -3.30 -15.08
N ALA A 208 5.94 -4.11 -15.33
CA ALA A 208 7.25 -3.91 -14.73
C ALA A 208 7.94 -2.64 -15.29
N TRP A 209 7.81 -2.36 -16.59
CA TRP A 209 8.28 -1.11 -17.19
C TRP A 209 7.53 0.10 -16.67
N LEU A 210 6.20 0.01 -16.52
CA LEU A 210 5.40 1.07 -15.90
C LEU A 210 5.77 1.29 -14.44
N GLY A 211 6.04 0.23 -13.69
CA GLY A 211 6.54 0.29 -12.32
C GLY A 211 7.93 0.95 -12.23
N LEU A 212 8.83 0.63 -13.18
CA LEU A 212 10.13 1.30 -13.30
C LEU A 212 9.97 2.79 -13.57
N ALA A 213 9.10 3.16 -14.53
CA ALA A 213 8.81 4.56 -14.82
C ALA A 213 8.28 5.32 -13.59
N ALA A 214 7.39 4.69 -12.80
CA ALA A 214 6.89 5.27 -11.56
C ALA A 214 7.99 5.40 -10.49
N ALA A 215 8.88 4.43 -10.36
CA ALA A 215 10.02 4.48 -9.44
C ALA A 215 11.00 5.60 -9.84
N CYS A 216 11.31 5.73 -11.13
CA CYS A 216 12.13 6.81 -11.67
C CYS A 216 11.50 8.19 -11.43
N GLU A 217 10.16 8.32 -11.59
CA GLU A 217 9.43 9.56 -11.30
C GLU A 217 9.60 9.98 -9.83
N ARG A 218 9.44 9.03 -8.91
CA ARG A 218 9.60 9.28 -7.47
C ARG A 218 11.04 9.63 -7.07
N ALA A 219 12.03 9.06 -7.75
CA ALA A 219 13.43 9.36 -7.56
C ALA A 219 13.92 10.61 -8.33
N ASN A 220 13.03 11.28 -9.07
CA ASN A 220 13.33 12.40 -9.97
C ASN A 220 14.34 12.06 -11.09
N ASP A 221 14.41 10.77 -11.49
CA ASP A 221 15.17 10.28 -12.65
C ASP A 221 14.30 10.38 -13.92
N LEU A 222 14.17 11.59 -14.47
CA LEU A 222 13.29 11.83 -15.62
C LEU A 222 13.77 11.17 -16.91
N ASP A 223 15.09 10.95 -17.05
CA ASP A 223 15.66 10.28 -18.22
C ASP A 223 15.42 8.77 -18.14
N GLY A 224 15.63 8.16 -16.98
CA GLY A 224 15.26 6.77 -16.74
C GLY A 224 13.75 6.51 -16.91
N MET A 225 12.91 7.46 -16.51
CA MET A 225 11.47 7.43 -16.76
C MET A 225 11.16 7.43 -18.26
N GLN A 226 11.78 8.31 -19.03
CA GLN A 226 11.62 8.38 -20.49
C GLN A 226 12.04 7.08 -21.17
N ASP A 227 13.18 6.51 -20.78
CA ASP A 227 13.68 5.24 -21.32
C ASP A 227 12.71 4.08 -21.07
N ALA A 228 12.21 3.97 -19.83
CA ALA A 228 11.24 2.95 -19.49
C ALA A 228 9.94 3.09 -20.32
N LEU A 229 9.44 4.33 -20.49
CA LEU A 229 8.27 4.62 -21.30
C LEU A 229 8.50 4.30 -22.80
N THR A 230 9.68 4.55 -23.33
CA THR A 230 10.03 4.20 -24.70
C THR A 230 10.01 2.67 -24.91
N ARG A 231 10.48 1.92 -23.91
CA ARG A 231 10.49 0.45 -23.96
C ARG A 231 9.10 -0.15 -23.87
N VAL A 232 8.24 0.35 -22.99
CA VAL A 232 6.89 -0.22 -22.85
C VAL A 232 6.01 0.06 -24.05
N GLN A 233 6.19 1.18 -24.75
CA GLN A 233 5.37 1.55 -25.92
C GLN A 233 5.50 0.62 -27.12
N VAL A 234 6.59 -0.12 -27.24
CA VAL A 234 6.80 -1.08 -28.35
C VAL A 234 6.26 -2.47 -28.05
N LEU A 235 5.71 -2.68 -26.83
CA LEU A 235 5.09 -3.95 -26.45
C LEU A 235 3.62 -4.02 -26.91
N PRO A 236 3.07 -5.22 -27.10
CA PRO A 236 1.63 -5.38 -27.31
C PRO A 236 0.89 -5.09 -26.01
N LEU A 237 0.24 -3.93 -25.93
CA LEU A 237 -0.45 -3.46 -24.73
C LEU A 237 -1.96 -3.66 -24.82
N ASN A 238 -2.58 -4.01 -23.70
CA ASN A 238 -4.03 -3.92 -23.54
C ASN A 238 -4.48 -2.48 -23.19
N SER A 239 -5.79 -2.23 -23.16
CA SER A 239 -6.35 -0.89 -22.91
C SER A 239 -5.91 -0.30 -21.57
N ALA A 240 -5.85 -1.10 -20.50
CA ALA A 240 -5.43 -0.64 -19.18
C ALA A 240 -3.93 -0.27 -19.14
N GLN A 241 -3.09 -1.06 -19.81
CA GLN A 241 -1.66 -0.77 -19.95
C GLN A 241 -1.42 0.49 -20.79
N HIS A 242 -2.17 0.70 -21.89
CA HIS A 242 -2.14 1.95 -22.65
C HIS A 242 -2.52 3.15 -21.80
N ALA A 243 -3.55 3.02 -20.97
CA ALA A 243 -3.95 4.08 -20.02
C ALA A 243 -2.83 4.37 -19.00
N GLY A 244 -2.16 3.34 -18.48
CA GLY A 244 -1.00 3.49 -17.61
C GLY A 244 0.18 4.21 -18.28
N VAL A 245 0.46 3.89 -19.55
CA VAL A 245 1.48 4.60 -20.35
C VAL A 245 1.12 6.07 -20.49
N ASN A 246 -0.13 6.39 -20.85
CA ASN A 246 -0.59 7.78 -20.95
C ASN A 246 -0.47 8.52 -19.62
N GLN A 247 -0.84 7.90 -18.51
CA GLN A 247 -0.67 8.50 -17.18
C GLN A 247 0.81 8.84 -16.90
N MET A 248 1.72 7.90 -17.15
CA MET A 248 3.15 8.14 -16.90
C MET A 248 3.74 9.18 -17.87
N GLN A 249 3.35 9.20 -19.16
CA GLN A 249 3.74 10.25 -20.10
C GLN A 249 3.24 11.63 -19.66
N GLY A 250 2.00 11.70 -19.17
CA GLY A 250 1.44 12.93 -18.64
C GLY A 250 2.20 13.44 -17.42
N LYS A 251 2.58 12.56 -16.50
CA LYS A 251 3.45 12.90 -15.36
C LYS A 251 4.80 13.40 -15.82
N LEU A 252 5.45 12.70 -16.75
CA LEU A 252 6.74 13.12 -17.30
C LEU A 252 6.67 14.52 -17.94
N ALA A 253 5.66 14.77 -18.76
CA ALA A 253 5.43 16.08 -19.38
C ALA A 253 5.21 17.16 -18.32
N SER A 254 4.41 16.88 -17.28
CA SER A 254 4.17 17.81 -16.17
C SER A 254 5.48 18.13 -15.39
N ARG A 255 6.34 17.15 -15.17
CA ARG A 255 7.66 17.34 -14.51
C ARG A 255 8.61 18.18 -15.38
N ARG A 256 8.48 18.10 -16.70
CA ARG A 256 9.21 18.93 -17.67
C ARG A 256 8.56 20.29 -17.94
N ASN A 257 7.48 20.65 -17.21
CA ASN A 257 6.67 21.86 -17.38
C ASN A 257 5.97 21.99 -18.75
N ASP A 258 5.84 20.90 -19.53
CA ASP A 258 5.01 20.85 -20.73
C ASP A 258 3.57 20.51 -20.32
N ASN A 259 2.87 21.53 -19.81
CA ASN A 259 1.51 21.36 -19.31
C ASN A 259 0.50 21.02 -20.43
N THR A 260 0.77 21.41 -21.68
CA THR A 260 -0.10 21.10 -22.83
C THR A 260 -0.07 19.60 -23.13
N SER A 261 1.11 19.02 -23.30
CA SER A 261 1.27 17.57 -23.51
C SER A 261 0.79 16.78 -22.29
N ALA A 262 1.06 17.27 -21.07
CA ALA A 262 0.59 16.66 -19.84
C ALA A 262 -0.93 16.52 -19.81
N CYS A 263 -1.69 17.61 -20.12
CA CYS A 263 -3.14 17.58 -20.18
C CYS A 263 -3.67 16.63 -21.25
N ARG A 264 -3.03 16.57 -22.41
CA ARG A 264 -3.42 15.64 -23.49
C ARG A 264 -3.29 14.19 -23.03
N PHE A 265 -2.15 13.81 -22.46
CA PHE A 265 -1.90 12.44 -22.02
C PHE A 265 -2.74 12.05 -20.81
N LEU A 266 -2.82 12.92 -19.78
CA LEU A 266 -3.63 12.65 -18.59
C LEU A 266 -5.13 12.62 -18.91
N GLY A 267 -5.60 13.46 -19.85
CA GLY A 267 -6.97 13.40 -20.36
C GLY A 267 -7.27 12.06 -21.02
N ALA A 268 -6.38 11.59 -21.91
CA ALA A 268 -6.53 10.27 -22.54
C ALA A 268 -6.52 9.10 -21.53
N ALA A 269 -5.70 9.19 -20.47
CA ALA A 269 -5.72 8.22 -19.38
C ALA A 269 -7.03 8.29 -18.58
N TYR A 270 -7.53 9.48 -18.29
CA TYR A 270 -8.76 9.70 -17.54
C TYR A 270 -10.01 9.20 -18.26
N GLU A 271 -10.06 9.36 -19.60
CA GLU A 271 -11.17 8.90 -20.44
C GLU A 271 -11.13 7.39 -20.71
N ALA A 272 -9.99 6.73 -20.50
CA ALA A 272 -9.85 5.31 -20.75
C ALA A 272 -10.82 4.47 -19.91
N ASP A 273 -11.35 3.41 -20.50
CA ASP A 273 -12.20 2.44 -19.81
C ASP A 273 -11.33 1.48 -18.98
N VAL A 274 -11.01 1.92 -17.76
CA VAL A 274 -10.28 1.13 -16.76
C VAL A 274 -11.19 0.89 -15.57
N SER A 275 -11.37 -0.35 -15.19
CA SER A 275 -12.31 -0.77 -14.14
C SER A 275 -11.83 -0.49 -12.71
N ASP A 276 -10.54 -0.13 -12.50
CA ASP A 276 -10.01 0.21 -11.18
C ASP A 276 -10.41 1.64 -10.76
N PRO A 277 -11.35 1.78 -9.81
CA PRO A 277 -11.83 3.09 -9.39
C PRO A 277 -10.79 3.87 -8.59
N LEU A 278 -9.86 3.19 -7.88
CA LEU A 278 -8.79 3.86 -7.13
C LEU A 278 -7.79 4.51 -8.09
N TRP A 279 -7.38 3.77 -9.12
CA TRP A 279 -6.51 4.28 -10.18
C TRP A 279 -7.20 5.44 -10.92
N LYS A 280 -8.48 5.29 -11.27
CA LYS A 280 -9.27 6.33 -11.96
C LYS A 280 -9.34 7.62 -11.15
N SER A 281 -9.56 7.52 -9.84
CA SER A 281 -9.52 8.68 -8.93
C SER A 281 -8.14 9.35 -8.93
N GLN A 282 -7.06 8.55 -8.86
CA GLN A 282 -5.69 9.09 -8.87
C GLN A 282 -5.38 9.84 -10.16
N VAL A 283 -5.71 9.28 -11.32
CA VAL A 283 -5.56 9.94 -12.63
C VAL A 283 -6.39 11.22 -12.68
N GLY A 284 -7.59 11.22 -12.12
CA GLY A 284 -8.45 12.40 -11.99
C GLY A 284 -7.76 13.54 -11.24
N PHE A 285 -7.09 13.26 -10.13
CA PHE A 285 -6.30 14.28 -9.41
C PHE A 285 -5.13 14.81 -10.24
N ASP A 286 -4.37 13.92 -10.89
CA ASP A 286 -3.24 14.30 -11.75
C ASP A 286 -3.74 15.18 -12.92
N TYR A 287 -4.85 14.80 -13.56
CA TYR A 287 -5.45 15.55 -14.67
C TYR A 287 -6.05 16.88 -14.24
N GLY A 288 -6.79 16.93 -13.14
CA GLY A 288 -7.35 18.13 -12.56
C GLY A 288 -6.28 19.18 -12.24
N GLN A 289 -5.15 18.78 -11.65
CA GLN A 289 -4.01 19.66 -11.41
C GLN A 289 -3.40 20.20 -12.71
N CYS A 290 -3.39 19.39 -13.76
CA CYS A 290 -2.89 19.84 -15.04
C CYS A 290 -3.83 20.86 -15.70
N LEU A 291 -5.14 20.62 -15.64
CA LEU A 291 -6.16 21.56 -16.12
C LEU A 291 -6.09 22.91 -15.40
N ASP A 292 -5.87 22.88 -14.08
CA ASP A 292 -5.67 24.09 -13.28
C ASP A 292 -4.45 24.89 -13.77
N LYS A 293 -3.31 24.23 -14.00
CA LYS A 293 -2.09 24.87 -14.51
C LYS A 293 -2.25 25.51 -15.90
N VAL A 294 -3.15 25.00 -16.74
CA VAL A 294 -3.42 25.58 -18.07
C VAL A 294 -4.63 26.53 -18.07
N GLY A 295 -5.17 26.87 -16.89
CA GLY A 295 -6.25 27.84 -16.73
C GLY A 295 -7.65 27.31 -17.04
N ARG A 296 -7.84 25.98 -17.23
CA ARG A 296 -9.15 25.34 -17.46
C ARG A 296 -9.85 25.03 -16.14
N TYR A 297 -10.06 26.05 -15.31
CA TYR A 297 -10.50 25.91 -13.92
C TYR A 297 -11.85 25.24 -13.74
N ALA A 298 -12.84 25.52 -14.59
CA ALA A 298 -14.17 24.90 -14.51
C ALA A 298 -14.10 23.39 -14.75
N GLU A 299 -13.29 22.95 -15.70
CA GLU A 299 -13.09 21.53 -15.99
C GLU A 299 -12.26 20.85 -14.88
N ALA A 300 -11.21 21.52 -14.40
CA ALA A 300 -10.43 21.04 -13.25
C ALA A 300 -11.33 20.75 -12.05
N TRP A 301 -12.24 21.67 -11.74
CA TRP A 301 -13.20 21.53 -10.65
C TRP A 301 -14.11 20.32 -10.82
N GLN A 302 -14.66 20.10 -12.03
CA GLN A 302 -15.50 18.93 -12.32
C GLN A 302 -14.73 17.62 -12.17
N VAL A 303 -13.48 17.56 -12.67
CA VAL A 303 -12.61 16.39 -12.57
C VAL A 303 -12.27 16.06 -11.10
N PHE A 304 -11.92 17.08 -10.30
CA PHE A 304 -11.67 16.89 -8.86
C PHE A 304 -12.92 16.39 -8.13
N ASN A 305 -14.10 16.95 -8.39
CA ASN A 305 -15.36 16.48 -7.80
C ASN A 305 -15.61 15.00 -8.11
N THR A 306 -15.39 14.59 -9.36
CA THR A 306 -15.56 13.20 -9.79
C THR A 306 -14.54 12.29 -9.13
N ALA A 307 -13.28 12.73 -9.02
CA ALA A 307 -12.22 11.97 -8.36
C ALA A 307 -12.53 11.74 -6.88
N HIS A 308 -12.99 12.78 -6.16
CA HIS A 308 -13.44 12.67 -4.78
C HIS A 308 -14.66 11.76 -4.62
N ALA A 309 -15.68 11.91 -5.46
CA ALA A 309 -16.88 11.08 -5.42
C ALA A 309 -16.55 9.60 -5.64
N THR A 310 -15.63 9.31 -6.58
CA THR A 310 -15.15 7.95 -6.84
C THR A 310 -14.43 7.38 -5.63
N ARG A 311 -13.54 8.15 -5.02
CA ARG A 311 -12.79 7.75 -3.85
C ARG A 311 -13.67 7.52 -2.62
N ASN A 312 -14.65 8.37 -2.39
CA ASN A 312 -15.57 8.24 -1.25
C ASN A 312 -16.47 7.00 -1.34
N ARG A 313 -16.76 6.51 -2.55
CA ARG A 313 -17.48 5.23 -2.72
C ARG A 313 -16.63 4.01 -2.34
N ILE A 314 -15.29 4.13 -2.43
CA ILE A 314 -14.37 3.05 -2.04
C ILE A 314 -14.16 3.05 -0.52
N LYS A 315 -14.20 4.22 0.11
CA LYS A 315 -14.10 4.38 1.56
C LYS A 315 -15.40 3.97 2.27
N THR A 316 -15.71 2.68 2.27
CA THR A 316 -16.89 2.17 3.00
C THR A 316 -16.61 1.76 4.45
N ASP A 317 -15.39 1.97 4.97
CA ASP A 317 -15.01 1.49 6.28
C ASP A 317 -15.03 2.57 7.36
N ALA A 318 -15.95 2.36 8.31
CA ALA A 318 -16.21 3.21 9.47
C ALA A 318 -14.97 3.46 10.40
N ALA A 319 -13.94 2.64 10.31
CA ALA A 319 -12.74 2.79 11.13
C ALA A 319 -11.96 4.09 10.85
N GLY A 320 -11.92 4.53 9.60
CA GLY A 320 -11.24 5.77 9.22
C GLY A 320 -11.93 7.04 9.73
N ASP A 321 -13.25 7.03 9.80
CA ASP A 321 -14.05 8.16 10.30
C ASP A 321 -13.89 8.34 11.82
N HIS A 322 -13.74 7.25 12.58
CA HIS A 322 -13.48 7.32 14.02
C HIS A 322 -12.12 7.97 14.32
N GLN A 323 -11.04 7.61 13.61
CA GLN A 323 -9.73 8.22 13.81
C GLN A 323 -9.72 9.73 13.48
N ALA A 324 -10.46 10.15 12.46
CA ALA A 324 -10.61 11.56 12.12
C ALA A 324 -11.38 12.31 13.22
N LEU A 325 -12.48 11.74 13.72
CA LEU A 325 -13.27 12.31 14.81
C LEU A 325 -12.46 12.40 16.09
N ASP A 326 -11.66 11.39 16.43
CA ASP A 326 -10.76 11.40 17.58
C ASP A 326 -9.70 12.48 17.48
N PHE A 327 -9.11 12.67 16.28
CA PHE A 327 -8.17 13.76 16.05
C PHE A 327 -8.83 15.13 16.26
N PHE A 328 -10.01 15.36 15.70
CA PHE A 328 -10.74 16.62 15.92
C PHE A 328 -11.22 16.78 17.36
N ALA A 329 -11.53 15.71 18.07
CA ALA A 329 -11.86 15.75 19.49
C ALA A 329 -10.66 16.23 20.32
N LEU A 330 -9.44 15.76 20.01
CA LEU A 330 -8.20 16.25 20.64
C LEU A 330 -8.01 17.76 20.50
N LEU A 331 -8.44 18.33 19.37
CA LEU A 331 -8.33 19.77 19.11
C LEU A 331 -9.31 20.62 19.91
N ARG A 332 -10.40 20.02 20.40
CA ARG A 332 -11.44 20.70 21.19
C ARG A 332 -11.21 20.64 22.69
N VAL A 333 -10.22 19.87 23.14
CA VAL A 333 -9.92 19.80 24.58
C VAL A 333 -9.34 21.14 25.03
N PRO A 334 -10.01 21.87 25.96
CA PRO A 334 -9.47 23.10 26.49
C PRO A 334 -8.16 22.81 27.23
N VAL A 335 -7.06 23.26 26.67
CA VAL A 335 -5.80 23.24 27.39
C VAL A 335 -5.81 24.46 28.32
N SER A 336 -6.20 24.26 29.58
CA SER A 336 -6.22 25.33 30.57
C SER A 336 -4.82 25.95 30.67
N GLY A 337 -4.77 27.28 30.61
CA GLY A 337 -3.59 28.05 30.26
C GLY A 337 -2.42 28.12 31.24
N HIS A 338 -2.32 27.28 32.26
CA HIS A 338 -1.14 27.24 33.12
C HIS A 338 -0.44 25.89 33.01
N TRP A 339 0.58 25.84 32.15
CA TRP A 339 1.54 24.75 32.17
C TRP A 339 2.54 25.03 33.29
N PRO A 340 2.73 24.12 34.27
CA PRO A 340 3.74 24.33 35.30
C PRO A 340 5.12 24.48 34.60
N ALA A 341 5.94 25.37 35.12
CA ALA A 341 7.33 25.49 34.72
C ALA A 341 8.00 24.15 35.00
N LEU A 342 8.23 23.37 33.92
CA LEU A 342 8.84 22.06 34.03
C LEU A 342 10.35 22.23 34.17
N ALA A 343 10.97 21.47 35.09
CA ALA A 343 12.41 21.43 35.23
C ALA A 343 13.09 21.04 33.93
N ALA A 344 14.26 21.60 33.65
CA ALA A 344 15.07 21.23 32.51
C ALA A 344 15.36 19.71 32.54
N PRO A 345 15.34 19.04 31.37
CA PRO A 345 15.69 17.62 31.31
C PRO A 345 17.13 17.38 31.78
N ALA A 346 17.39 16.24 32.41
CA ALA A 346 18.73 15.86 32.89
C ALA A 346 19.67 15.48 31.75
N ASP A 347 19.14 15.16 30.56
CA ASP A 347 19.88 14.56 29.45
C ASP A 347 20.73 15.55 28.60
N HIS A 348 20.74 16.81 28.90
CA HIS A 348 21.50 17.89 28.23
C HIS A 348 21.38 17.94 26.69
N ARG A 349 20.56 17.08 26.05
CA ARG A 349 20.32 17.12 24.61
C ARG A 349 19.52 18.37 24.26
N PRO A 350 19.88 19.12 23.22
CA PRO A 350 19.10 20.28 22.81
C PRO A 350 17.70 19.84 22.37
N ASP A 351 16.69 20.53 22.88
CA ASP A 351 15.29 20.29 22.47
C ASP A 351 15.14 20.60 20.98
N PRO A 352 14.37 19.79 20.22
CA PRO A 352 14.12 20.02 18.81
C PRO A 352 13.42 21.35 18.53
N VAL A 353 13.50 21.80 17.27
CA VAL A 353 12.57 22.79 16.71
C VAL A 353 11.42 22.03 16.06
N PHE A 354 10.19 22.38 16.39
CA PHE A 354 9.00 21.77 15.78
C PHE A 354 8.37 22.74 14.79
N VAL A 355 8.25 22.30 13.53
CA VAL A 355 7.51 23.02 12.48
C VAL A 355 6.12 22.39 12.38
N VAL A 356 5.12 23.13 12.81
CA VAL A 356 3.72 22.68 12.88
C VAL A 356 2.82 23.61 12.05
N GLY A 357 1.61 23.18 11.77
CA GLY A 357 0.63 23.98 11.03
C GLY A 357 -0.42 23.08 10.42
N PHE A 358 -1.31 23.66 9.63
CA PHE A 358 -2.20 22.84 8.82
C PHE A 358 -1.43 22.31 7.60
N PRO A 359 -1.65 21.07 7.14
CA PRO A 359 -1.08 20.59 5.88
C PRO A 359 -1.33 21.58 4.74
N ARG A 360 -0.39 21.73 3.82
CA ARG A 360 -0.42 22.70 2.72
C ARG A 360 -0.24 24.16 3.12
N SER A 361 0.16 24.46 4.34
CA SER A 361 0.48 25.82 4.80
C SER A 361 1.90 26.30 4.46
N GLY A 362 2.67 25.55 3.67
CA GLY A 362 4.04 25.91 3.29
C GLY A 362 5.11 25.34 4.25
N THR A 363 4.76 24.40 5.11
CA THR A 363 5.66 23.78 6.10
C THR A 363 6.89 23.13 5.45
N THR A 364 6.75 22.50 4.28
CA THR A 364 7.88 21.89 3.55
C THR A 364 8.90 22.94 3.03
N LEU A 365 8.41 24.06 2.51
CA LEU A 365 9.32 25.16 2.10
C LEU A 365 10.07 25.71 3.31
N LEU A 366 9.37 25.91 4.42
CA LEU A 366 9.97 26.39 5.66
C LEU A 366 11.01 25.40 6.20
N GLU A 367 10.74 24.11 6.14
CA GLU A 367 11.68 23.05 6.49
C GLU A 367 12.95 23.13 5.66
N GLN A 368 12.83 23.22 4.32
CA GLN A 368 14.00 23.33 3.42
C GLN A 368 14.84 24.57 3.71
N ILE A 369 14.19 25.69 4.04
CA ILE A 369 14.89 26.92 4.44
C ILE A 369 15.66 26.71 5.76
N LEU A 370 15.08 26.00 6.70
CA LEU A 370 15.72 25.71 8.00
C LEU A 370 16.87 24.70 7.84
N ASP A 371 16.67 23.65 7.03
CA ASP A 371 17.67 22.62 6.78
C ASP A 371 18.92 23.15 6.02
N ALA A 372 18.74 24.20 5.21
CA ALA A 372 19.85 24.90 4.56
C ALA A 372 20.70 25.75 5.53
N ARG A 373 20.36 25.80 6.82
CA ARG A 373 21.10 26.55 7.84
C ARG A 373 22.12 25.67 8.55
N ASP A 374 23.35 26.17 8.68
CA ASP A 374 24.35 25.53 9.52
C ASP A 374 23.82 25.35 10.95
N GLY A 375 24.08 24.18 11.53
CA GLY A 375 23.67 23.86 12.89
C GLY A 375 22.23 23.33 13.03
N LEU A 376 21.46 23.18 11.94
CA LEU A 376 20.17 22.51 11.90
C LEU A 376 20.25 21.26 11.04
N VAL A 377 19.38 20.29 11.32
CA VAL A 377 19.14 19.11 10.48
C VAL A 377 17.68 18.74 10.57
N SER A 378 17.00 18.66 9.44
CA SER A 378 15.60 18.29 9.36
C SER A 378 15.41 16.84 8.97
N PHE A 379 14.23 16.33 9.24
CA PHE A 379 13.71 15.08 8.69
C PHE A 379 12.24 15.28 8.32
N ASP A 380 11.86 14.69 7.20
CA ASP A 380 10.49 14.77 6.70
C ASP A 380 9.48 14.07 7.64
N GLU A 381 8.21 14.30 7.44
CA GLU A 381 7.05 13.93 8.24
C GLU A 381 7.09 12.51 8.85
N GLN A 382 7.88 12.33 9.91
CA GLN A 382 8.01 11.06 10.60
C GLN A 382 7.01 10.95 11.76
N PRO A 383 6.49 9.77 12.06
CA PRO A 383 5.48 9.57 13.11
C PRO A 383 6.10 9.46 14.52
N TYR A 384 7.16 10.17 14.83
CA TYR A 384 7.89 10.01 16.12
C TYR A 384 7.08 10.50 17.31
N LEU A 385 6.45 11.68 17.23
CA LEU A 385 5.54 12.14 18.28
C LEU A 385 4.25 11.31 18.36
N PRO A 386 3.59 10.90 17.26
CA PRO A 386 2.50 9.91 17.31
C PRO A 386 2.89 8.62 18.05
N LYS A 387 4.03 8.01 17.73
CA LYS A 387 4.54 6.80 18.40
C LYS A 387 4.84 7.05 19.88
N THR A 388 5.39 8.22 20.21
CA THR A 388 5.65 8.62 21.61
C THR A 388 4.34 8.83 22.39
N LEU A 389 3.31 9.40 21.75
CA LEU A 389 1.98 9.53 22.33
C LEU A 389 1.34 8.15 22.58
N LEU A 390 1.45 7.23 21.60
CA LEU A 390 0.96 5.87 21.75
C LEU A 390 1.65 5.14 22.92
N ALA A 391 2.97 5.30 23.07
CA ALA A 391 3.71 4.73 24.21
C ALA A 391 3.19 5.27 25.55
N LEU A 392 2.89 6.56 25.62
CA LEU A 392 2.29 7.18 26.80
C LEU A 392 0.89 6.62 27.10
N GLN A 393 0.06 6.45 26.09
CA GLN A 393 -1.30 5.90 26.23
C GLN A 393 -1.28 4.42 26.64
N ASN A 394 -0.34 3.63 26.12
CA ASN A 394 -0.16 2.21 26.52
C ASN A 394 0.22 2.05 27.99
N ASP A 395 0.81 3.09 28.60
CA ASP A 395 1.07 3.14 30.04
C ASP A 395 -0.15 3.63 30.87
N GLY A 396 -1.32 3.76 30.22
CA GLY A 396 -2.58 4.13 30.86
C GLY A 396 -2.77 5.63 31.11
N ILE A 397 -1.91 6.49 30.55
CA ILE A 397 -1.97 7.94 30.76
C ILE A 397 -2.89 8.60 29.74
N VAL A 398 -3.87 9.35 30.20
CA VAL A 398 -4.88 10.00 29.35
C VAL A 398 -4.34 11.34 28.81
N TYR A 399 -4.23 11.40 27.48
CA TYR A 399 -3.81 12.60 26.78
C TYR A 399 -5.01 13.52 26.46
N PRO A 400 -4.90 14.84 26.60
CA PRO A 400 -3.78 15.60 27.19
C PRO A 400 -3.92 15.88 28.69
N SER A 401 -5.01 15.45 29.34
CA SER A 401 -5.43 15.86 30.68
C SER A 401 -4.45 15.48 31.78
N GLU A 402 -3.73 14.36 31.64
CA GLU A 402 -2.83 13.86 32.69
C GLU A 402 -1.35 14.16 32.41
N LEU A 403 -1.03 14.92 31.35
CA LEU A 403 0.36 15.29 31.03
C LEU A 403 1.05 16.09 32.18
N ALA A 404 0.31 16.91 32.90
CA ALA A 404 0.85 17.69 34.02
C ALA A 404 1.27 16.83 35.22
N ALA A 405 0.73 15.60 35.33
CA ALA A 405 1.03 14.65 36.39
C ALA A 405 2.26 13.77 36.08
N LEU A 406 2.84 13.86 34.87
CA LEU A 406 4.03 13.11 34.53
C LEU A 406 5.21 13.48 35.46
N ASP A 407 5.77 12.49 36.12
CA ASP A 407 7.00 12.64 36.87
C ASP A 407 8.24 12.84 35.98
N ALA A 408 9.35 13.23 36.58
CA ALA A 408 10.59 13.48 35.83
C ALA A 408 11.12 12.22 35.14
N GLN A 409 11.00 11.06 35.77
CA GLN A 409 11.50 9.78 35.23
C GLN A 409 10.72 9.37 33.99
N LYS A 410 9.39 9.48 34.01
CA LYS A 410 8.54 9.15 32.87
C LYS A 410 8.76 10.08 31.69
N ARG A 411 8.93 11.38 31.96
CA ARG A 411 9.28 12.36 30.93
C ARG A 411 10.62 12.03 30.26
N GLU A 412 11.62 11.66 31.04
CA GLU A 412 12.94 11.26 30.54
C GLU A 412 12.86 9.99 29.70
N GLN A 413 12.08 8.97 30.11
CA GLN A 413 11.85 7.75 29.34
C GLN A 413 11.24 8.06 27.97
N LEU A 414 10.19 8.91 27.92
CA LEU A 414 9.53 9.29 26.67
C LEU A 414 10.43 10.16 25.77
N ARG A 415 11.25 11.06 26.36
CA ARG A 415 12.28 11.81 25.62
C ARG A 415 13.31 10.86 25.01
N ASN A 416 13.81 9.90 25.78
CA ASN A 416 14.75 8.89 25.29
C ASN A 416 14.15 8.06 24.16
N TYR A 417 12.88 7.66 24.27
CA TYR A 417 12.17 6.95 23.23
C TYR A 417 12.07 7.77 21.94
N TYR A 418 11.72 9.05 22.03
CA TYR A 418 11.68 9.95 20.87
C TYR A 418 13.06 10.08 20.20
N PHE A 419 14.11 10.39 20.96
CA PHE A 419 15.44 10.57 20.41
C PHE A 419 16.03 9.29 19.82
N LYS A 420 15.75 8.12 20.40
CA LYS A 420 16.16 6.84 19.83
C LYS A 420 15.58 6.61 18.43
N GLN A 421 14.34 7.03 18.19
CA GLN A 421 13.73 6.94 16.87
C GLN A 421 14.43 7.91 15.88
N THR A 422 14.78 9.12 16.29
CA THR A 422 15.44 10.09 15.43
C THR A 422 16.88 9.69 15.10
N GLU A 423 17.59 9.02 15.99
CA GLU A 423 18.95 8.52 15.78
C GLU A 423 19.04 7.48 14.66
N ALA A 424 17.99 6.68 14.47
CA ALA A 424 17.94 5.72 13.38
C ALA A 424 17.92 6.39 11.99
N LEU A 425 17.37 7.60 11.89
CA LEU A 425 17.26 8.34 10.63
C LEU A 425 18.41 9.34 10.43
N VAL A 426 18.85 9.98 11.52
CA VAL A 426 19.95 10.96 11.54
C VAL A 426 21.00 10.51 12.55
N PRO A 427 21.80 9.48 12.22
CA PRO A 427 22.75 8.88 13.16
C PRO A 427 23.88 9.84 13.52
N ASP A 428 24.29 10.70 12.59
CA ASP A 428 25.36 11.68 12.78
C ASP A 428 24.80 13.10 12.73
N ARG A 429 24.59 13.68 13.90
CA ARG A 429 24.04 15.03 14.01
C ARG A 429 25.13 16.11 14.01
N ASP A 430 26.39 15.76 14.22
CA ASP A 430 27.51 16.72 14.36
C ASP A 430 27.20 17.92 15.28
N GLY A 431 26.45 17.68 16.37
CA GLY A 431 25.99 18.72 17.28
C GLY A 431 24.82 19.58 16.76
N ARG A 432 24.33 19.32 15.54
CA ARG A 432 23.20 20.06 14.96
C ARG A 432 21.90 19.80 15.73
N ARG A 433 21.05 20.83 15.78
CA ARG A 433 19.71 20.73 16.39
C ARG A 433 18.71 20.12 15.40
N LEU A 434 17.90 19.20 15.87
CA LEU A 434 16.83 18.58 15.07
C LEU A 434 15.71 19.58 14.75
N VAL A 435 15.21 19.50 13.53
CA VAL A 435 13.97 20.15 13.09
C VAL A 435 12.96 19.05 12.74
N ASP A 436 11.97 18.87 13.60
CA ASP A 436 10.85 17.94 13.39
C ASP A 436 9.72 18.67 12.65
N LYS A 437 9.61 18.42 11.35
CA LYS A 437 8.53 18.97 10.54
C LYS A 437 7.44 17.91 10.35
N ASN A 438 6.39 18.03 11.12
CA ASN A 438 5.15 17.33 10.86
C ASN A 438 3.98 18.31 11.13
N PRO A 439 3.26 18.74 10.09
CA PRO A 439 2.18 19.71 10.24
C PRO A 439 1.18 19.31 11.32
N LEU A 440 0.76 18.04 11.38
CA LEU A 440 -0.25 17.55 12.34
C LEU A 440 0.24 17.50 13.80
N ASN A 441 1.52 17.73 14.06
CA ASN A 441 2.04 17.85 15.44
C ASN A 441 1.49 19.07 16.20
N TRP A 442 0.78 20.00 15.53
CA TRP A 442 0.08 21.06 16.24
C TRP A 442 -0.96 20.53 17.24
N ALA A 443 -1.62 19.39 16.95
CA ALA A 443 -2.49 18.72 17.91
C ALA A 443 -1.74 18.11 19.12
N ARG A 444 -0.40 18.00 19.00
CA ARG A 444 0.49 17.41 20.04
C ARG A 444 1.36 18.45 20.72
N VAL A 445 1.07 19.74 20.55
CA VAL A 445 1.78 20.82 21.26
C VAL A 445 1.82 20.62 22.77
N PRO A 446 0.75 20.14 23.44
CA PRO A 446 0.83 19.78 24.85
C PRO A 446 1.92 18.76 25.17
N LEU A 447 2.03 17.67 24.39
CA LEU A 447 3.07 16.66 24.55
C LEU A 447 4.47 17.24 24.31
N ILE A 448 4.63 18.06 23.25
CA ILE A 448 5.88 18.75 22.96
C ILE A 448 6.33 19.56 24.18
N ARG A 449 5.42 20.34 24.76
CA ARG A 449 5.73 21.18 25.94
C ARG A 449 6.08 20.35 27.16
N ALA A 450 5.42 19.20 27.36
CA ALA A 450 5.70 18.31 28.49
C ALA A 450 7.08 17.65 28.38
N LEU A 451 7.50 17.26 27.17
CA LEU A 451 8.74 16.54 26.95
C LEU A 451 9.92 17.45 26.61
N PHE A 452 9.68 18.57 25.95
CA PHE A 452 10.69 19.47 25.40
C PHE A 452 10.40 20.93 25.82
N PRO A 453 10.63 21.28 27.11
CA PRO A 453 10.21 22.57 27.67
C PRO A 453 10.89 23.77 27.01
N GLN A 454 12.07 23.57 26.40
CA GLN A 454 12.82 24.62 25.71
C GLN A 454 12.68 24.55 24.18
N ALA A 455 11.80 23.66 23.67
CA ALA A 455 11.57 23.54 22.24
C ALA A 455 11.06 24.85 21.65
N LYS A 456 11.55 25.17 20.45
CA LYS A 456 10.96 26.22 19.62
C LYS A 456 9.87 25.62 18.76
N ILE A 457 8.69 26.22 18.76
CA ILE A 457 7.56 25.80 17.95
C ILE A 457 7.31 26.90 16.92
N ILE A 458 7.40 26.56 15.65
CA ILE A 458 7.13 27.45 14.53
C ILE A 458 5.79 27.02 13.93
N LEU A 459 4.79 27.89 14.02
CA LEU A 459 3.47 27.67 13.43
C LEU A 459 3.42 28.29 12.03
N ALA A 460 3.34 27.46 11.00
CA ALA A 460 3.14 27.92 9.64
C ALA A 460 1.66 28.27 9.40
N LEU A 461 1.39 29.52 9.07
CA LEU A 461 0.05 30.02 8.77
C LEU A 461 -0.07 30.40 7.30
N ARG A 462 -1.20 30.08 6.70
CA ARG A 462 -1.57 30.46 5.34
C ARG A 462 -3.08 30.80 5.30
N HIS A 463 -3.50 31.55 4.29
CA HIS A 463 -4.92 31.88 4.13
C HIS A 463 -5.77 30.59 4.09
N PRO A 464 -6.86 30.48 4.89
CA PRO A 464 -7.62 29.23 5.00
C PRO A 464 -8.19 28.73 3.67
N CYS A 465 -8.68 29.63 2.81
CA CYS A 465 -9.21 29.25 1.49
C CYS A 465 -8.12 28.63 0.60
N ASP A 466 -6.89 29.15 0.63
CA ASP A 466 -5.76 28.59 -0.13
C ASP A 466 -5.38 27.21 0.36
N VAL A 467 -5.43 27.02 1.68
CA VAL A 467 -5.14 25.72 2.32
C VAL A 467 -6.19 24.70 1.92
N ILE A 468 -7.49 25.05 2.07
CA ILE A 468 -8.61 24.16 1.74
C ILE A 468 -8.56 23.78 0.26
N LEU A 469 -8.41 24.77 -0.64
CA LEU A 469 -8.31 24.51 -2.08
C LEU A 469 -7.11 23.62 -2.39
N SER A 470 -5.93 23.92 -1.82
CA SER A 470 -4.74 23.09 -2.02
C SER A 470 -4.91 21.66 -1.52
N CYS A 471 -5.61 21.44 -0.40
CA CYS A 471 -5.95 20.09 0.09
C CYS A 471 -6.93 19.39 -0.86
N TYR A 472 -7.96 20.11 -1.32
CA TYR A 472 -8.98 19.59 -2.23
C TYR A 472 -8.39 19.10 -3.57
N MET A 473 -7.37 19.79 -4.08
CA MET A 473 -6.66 19.43 -5.30
C MET A 473 -5.67 18.25 -5.13
N GLN A 474 -5.54 17.69 -3.93
CA GLN A 474 -4.60 16.60 -3.66
C GLN A 474 -5.30 15.27 -3.42
N ASN A 475 -4.67 14.20 -3.86
CA ASN A 475 -5.07 12.84 -3.50
C ASN A 475 -4.54 12.49 -2.10
N LEU A 476 -5.12 13.11 -1.07
CA LEU A 476 -4.72 12.86 0.31
C LEU A 476 -5.22 11.48 0.76
N ARG A 477 -4.33 10.61 1.17
CA ARG A 477 -4.67 9.26 1.68
C ARG A 477 -5.10 9.26 3.15
N SER A 478 -4.93 10.38 3.86
CA SER A 478 -5.25 10.47 5.27
C SER A 478 -6.76 10.52 5.50
N THR A 479 -7.26 9.66 6.37
CA THR A 479 -8.63 9.68 6.90
C THR A 479 -8.93 10.93 7.70
N VAL A 480 -7.90 11.63 8.18
CA VAL A 480 -8.01 12.89 8.96
C VAL A 480 -8.22 14.11 8.06
N LEU A 481 -7.81 14.08 6.80
CA LEU A 481 -7.76 15.25 5.91
C LEU A 481 -8.49 15.07 4.58
N GLY A 482 -9.00 13.88 4.26
CA GLY A 482 -9.58 13.62 2.95
C GLY A 482 -10.90 12.86 2.95
#